data_c17ba267afb3ed426839bfcf0a734cb5
#
_entry.id   c17ba267afb3ed426839bfcf0a734cb5
#
_cell.length_a   1.000
_cell.length_b   1.000
_cell.length_c   1.000
_cell.angle_alpha   90.00
_cell.angle_beta   90.00
_cell.angle_gamma   90.00
#
_symmetry.space_group_name_H-M   'P 1'
#
loop_
_entity.id
_entity.type
_entity.pdbx_description
1 polymer ?
#
loop_
_entity_poly.entity_id
_entity_poly.type
_entity_poly.pdbx_seq_one_letter_code
_entity_poly.pdbx_strand_id
1 'polypeptide(L)'
;PFSVLARLHPIVVLLSLCLLRLSLVIAIASFLLGLITGELALFLIPCQVLLAGLLINAGAITGTWTTLALLAWFIAGIAQLIYLVNSSLSGQALRQVLDSHEIPQISPSDVVQQRKRFWPRVSKPFAIQLKEVHCEKDVVYGTADGETLTLDIYQNKAQQNDQSLAPVLLYIHGGGLLEYGGTKKGQGLPLLNEFAQRGWVCVSINYRLSPTHKWPAHLIDCKTALQWIKQNISGYGGDAEFIITAGDSAGGQLSALMALTANDSQFQSQHPDLDSRIQGALC
;
A
#
# COMPACT_ATOMS: atom_id res chain seq x y z
N PRO A 1 21.98 -10.60 -51.51
CA PRO A 1 22.20 -10.04 -50.17
C PRO A 1 20.93 -9.69 -49.41
N PHE A 2 19.86 -9.21 -50.10
CA PHE A 2 18.61 -8.82 -49.45
C PHE A 2 17.83 -9.99 -48.84
N SER A 3 17.96 -11.20 -49.33
CA SER A 3 17.25 -12.39 -48.85
C SER A 3 17.72 -12.89 -47.48
N VAL A 4 18.99 -12.63 -47.12
CA VAL A 4 19.54 -13.04 -45.80
C VAL A 4 19.11 -12.08 -44.71
N LEU A 5 19.11 -10.77 -44.97
CA LEU A 5 18.62 -9.75 -44.02
C LEU A 5 17.14 -9.90 -43.71
N ALA A 6 16.30 -10.25 -44.71
CA ALA A 6 14.88 -10.49 -44.52
C ALA A 6 14.58 -11.73 -43.64
N ARG A 7 15.49 -12.74 -43.66
CA ARG A 7 15.37 -13.95 -42.81
C ARG A 7 15.87 -13.75 -41.39
N LEU A 8 16.82 -12.79 -41.18
CA LEU A 8 17.34 -12.48 -39.85
C LEU A 8 16.41 -11.57 -39.03
N HIS A 9 15.63 -10.74 -39.69
CA HIS A 9 14.75 -9.79 -39.02
C HIS A 9 13.81 -10.42 -37.97
N PRO A 10 13.06 -11.51 -38.26
CA PRO A 10 12.18 -12.13 -37.27
C PRO A 10 12.95 -12.78 -36.10
N ILE A 11 14.16 -13.31 -36.37
CA ILE A 11 14.99 -13.90 -35.29
C ILE A 11 15.53 -12.82 -34.36
N VAL A 12 15.96 -11.68 -34.91
CA VAL A 12 16.39 -10.53 -34.07
C VAL A 12 15.27 -9.96 -33.26
N VAL A 13 14.08 -9.83 -33.85
CA VAL A 13 12.86 -9.39 -33.11
C VAL A 13 12.50 -10.38 -32.01
N LEU A 14 12.52 -11.68 -32.29
CA LEU A 14 12.23 -12.71 -31.29
C LEU A 14 13.23 -12.71 -30.13
N LEU A 15 14.54 -12.61 -30.44
CA LEU A 15 15.60 -12.49 -29.45
C LEU A 15 15.46 -11.23 -28.61
N SER A 16 15.14 -10.09 -29.23
CA SER A 16 14.91 -8.84 -28.52
C SER A 16 13.70 -8.93 -27.57
N LEU A 17 12.61 -9.56 -28.00
CA LEU A 17 11.44 -9.81 -27.16
C LEU A 17 11.73 -10.77 -26.00
N CYS A 18 12.53 -11.82 -26.24
CA CYS A 18 12.96 -12.74 -25.18
C CYS A 18 13.86 -12.04 -24.16
N LEU A 19 14.82 -11.23 -24.60
CA LEU A 19 15.69 -10.43 -23.73
C LEU A 19 14.89 -9.40 -22.92
N LEU A 20 13.91 -8.75 -23.55
CA LEU A 20 13.03 -7.81 -22.87
C LEU A 20 12.19 -8.50 -21.78
N ARG A 21 11.65 -9.69 -22.06
CA ARG A 21 10.92 -10.49 -21.07
C ARG A 21 11.82 -10.94 -19.91
N LEU A 22 13.04 -11.40 -20.23
CA LEU A 22 14.00 -11.81 -19.20
C LEU A 22 14.42 -10.63 -18.33
N SER A 23 14.67 -9.45 -18.91
CA SER A 23 15.01 -8.24 -18.15
C SER A 23 13.86 -7.78 -17.26
N LEU A 24 12.61 -7.90 -17.71
CA LEU A 24 11.43 -7.58 -16.91
C LEU A 24 11.28 -8.54 -15.71
N VAL A 25 11.46 -9.85 -15.92
CA VAL A 25 11.41 -10.84 -14.83
C VAL A 25 12.50 -10.56 -13.80
N ILE A 26 13.73 -10.27 -14.24
CA ILE A 26 14.84 -9.91 -13.35
C ILE A 26 14.53 -8.62 -12.60
N ALA A 27 13.98 -7.60 -13.27
CA ALA A 27 13.61 -6.33 -12.65
C ALA A 27 12.51 -6.52 -11.58
N ILE A 28 11.48 -7.31 -11.87
CA ILE A 28 10.41 -7.63 -10.91
C ILE A 28 10.98 -8.41 -9.71
N ALA A 29 11.80 -9.44 -9.96
CA ALA A 29 12.42 -10.21 -8.88
C ALA A 29 13.32 -9.33 -8.01
N SER A 30 14.14 -8.46 -8.62
CA SER A 30 15.01 -7.52 -7.91
C SER A 30 14.19 -6.50 -7.10
N PHE A 31 13.09 -6.01 -7.65
CA PHE A 31 12.18 -5.11 -6.94
C PHE A 31 11.56 -5.79 -5.71
N LEU A 32 11.02 -7.01 -5.86
CA LEU A 32 10.41 -7.76 -4.77
C LEU A 32 11.44 -8.10 -3.67
N LEU A 33 12.63 -8.54 -4.06
CA LEU A 33 13.72 -8.80 -3.12
C LEU A 33 14.15 -7.50 -2.41
N GLY A 34 14.26 -6.39 -3.13
CA GLY A 34 14.57 -5.08 -2.57
C GLY A 34 13.52 -4.61 -1.56
N LEU A 35 12.24 -4.80 -1.88
CA LEU A 35 11.14 -4.49 -0.98
C LEU A 35 11.24 -5.30 0.33
N ILE A 36 11.37 -6.62 0.21
CA ILE A 36 11.47 -7.52 1.38
C ILE A 36 12.70 -7.16 2.23
N THR A 37 13.85 -6.95 1.60
CA THR A 37 15.09 -6.64 2.32
C THR A 37 15.06 -5.25 2.97
N GLY A 38 14.38 -4.27 2.37
CA GLY A 38 14.19 -2.94 2.91
C GLY A 38 13.24 -2.95 4.11
N GLU A 39 12.03 -3.49 3.95
CA GLU A 39 11.00 -3.52 4.99
C GLU A 39 11.40 -4.37 6.21
N LEU A 40 12.13 -5.47 5.99
CA LEU A 40 12.59 -6.36 7.04
C LEU A 40 14.03 -6.10 7.50
N ALA A 41 14.67 -5.01 7.07
CA ALA A 41 16.07 -4.72 7.37
C ALA A 41 16.39 -4.78 8.87
N LEU A 42 15.50 -4.27 9.73
CA LEU A 42 15.66 -4.28 11.18
C LEU A 42 15.83 -5.71 11.75
N PHE A 43 15.21 -6.71 11.13
CA PHE A 43 15.29 -8.13 11.52
C PHE A 43 16.41 -8.85 10.79
N LEU A 44 16.61 -8.52 9.52
CA LEU A 44 17.58 -9.20 8.66
C LEU A 44 19.03 -8.88 9.04
N ILE A 45 19.35 -7.64 9.42
CA ILE A 45 20.70 -7.26 9.80
C ILE A 45 21.24 -8.09 10.97
N PRO A 46 20.54 -8.26 12.12
CA PRO A 46 21.00 -9.12 13.20
C PRO A 46 21.16 -10.59 12.77
N CYS A 47 20.22 -11.10 11.95
CA CYS A 47 20.32 -12.46 11.42
C CYS A 47 21.54 -12.63 10.50
N GLN A 48 21.83 -11.64 9.66
CA GLN A 48 23.01 -11.63 8.79
C GLN A 48 24.31 -11.65 9.59
N VAL A 49 24.42 -10.84 10.64
CA VAL A 49 25.59 -10.79 11.51
C VAL A 49 25.79 -12.12 12.24
N LEU A 50 24.72 -12.70 12.78
CA LEU A 50 24.77 -13.99 13.46
C LEU A 50 25.20 -15.11 12.53
N LEU A 51 24.60 -15.19 11.33
CA LEU A 51 24.91 -16.22 10.35
C LEU A 51 26.37 -16.09 9.84
N ALA A 52 26.82 -14.87 9.56
CA ALA A 52 28.21 -14.62 9.19
C ALA A 52 29.19 -15.10 10.29
N GLY A 53 28.91 -14.78 11.57
CA GLY A 53 29.69 -15.26 12.70
C GLY A 53 29.74 -16.78 12.83
N LEU A 54 28.60 -17.46 12.63
CA LEU A 54 28.53 -18.92 12.64
C LEU A 54 29.34 -19.54 11.51
N LEU A 55 29.26 -19.00 10.29
CA LEU A 55 30.01 -19.49 9.12
C LEU A 55 31.53 -19.31 9.30
N ILE A 56 31.96 -18.18 9.85
CA ILE A 56 33.39 -17.91 10.17
C ILE A 56 33.86 -18.92 11.21
N ASN A 57 33.11 -19.07 12.31
CA ASN A 57 33.48 -19.97 13.41
C ASN A 57 33.50 -21.46 12.98
N ALA A 58 32.61 -21.84 12.06
CA ALA A 58 32.58 -23.20 11.49
C ALA A 58 33.72 -23.45 10.46
N GLY A 59 34.58 -22.44 10.16
CA GLY A 59 35.62 -22.59 9.17
C GLY A 59 35.12 -22.74 7.74
N ALA A 60 33.88 -22.28 7.45
CA ALA A 60 33.28 -22.39 6.11
C ALA A 60 33.89 -21.38 5.10
N ILE A 61 34.66 -20.41 5.57
CA ILE A 61 35.28 -19.37 4.74
C ILE A 61 36.72 -19.79 4.43
N THR A 62 36.90 -20.67 3.47
CA THR A 62 38.21 -21.28 3.17
C THR A 62 38.78 -20.94 1.79
N GLY A 63 38.06 -20.21 0.94
CA GLY A 63 38.48 -19.90 -0.42
C GLY A 63 38.14 -18.49 -0.86
N THR A 64 38.75 -18.09 -1.99
CA THR A 64 38.54 -16.75 -2.55
C THR A 64 37.07 -16.43 -2.80
N TRP A 65 36.30 -17.37 -3.33
CA TRP A 65 34.87 -17.16 -3.61
C TRP A 65 34.03 -16.99 -2.38
N THR A 66 34.29 -17.75 -1.30
CA THR A 66 33.59 -17.63 -0.02
C THR A 66 33.93 -16.31 0.66
N THR A 67 35.18 -15.85 0.56
CA THR A 67 35.60 -14.53 1.07
C THR A 67 34.92 -13.39 0.30
N LEU A 68 34.85 -13.46 -1.03
CA LEU A 68 34.16 -12.46 -1.85
C LEU A 68 32.66 -12.44 -1.55
N ALA A 69 32.03 -13.59 -1.36
CA ALA A 69 30.63 -13.69 -0.98
C ALA A 69 30.38 -13.04 0.40
N LEU A 70 31.27 -13.25 1.37
CA LEU A 70 31.18 -12.63 2.69
C LEU A 70 31.34 -11.11 2.61
N LEU A 71 32.26 -10.61 1.80
CA LEU A 71 32.42 -9.17 1.56
C LEU A 71 31.18 -8.56 0.93
N ALA A 72 30.61 -9.20 -0.10
CA ALA A 72 29.35 -8.75 -0.72
C ALA A 72 28.19 -8.73 0.30
N TRP A 73 28.15 -9.71 1.20
CA TRP A 73 27.17 -9.77 2.29
C TRP A 73 27.30 -8.58 3.27
N PHE A 74 28.53 -8.24 3.66
CA PHE A 74 28.78 -7.07 4.51
C PHE A 74 28.40 -5.76 3.82
N ILE A 75 28.73 -5.61 2.54
CA ILE A 75 28.32 -4.44 1.75
C ILE A 75 26.78 -4.31 1.71
N ALA A 76 26.06 -5.42 1.50
CA ALA A 76 24.60 -5.44 1.53
C ALA A 76 24.05 -5.04 2.93
N GLY A 77 24.64 -5.53 4.00
CA GLY A 77 24.28 -5.13 5.38
C GLY A 77 24.51 -3.64 5.66
N ILE A 78 25.61 -3.07 5.18
CA ILE A 78 25.87 -1.63 5.27
C ILE A 78 24.82 -0.84 4.46
N ALA A 79 24.48 -1.26 3.25
CA ALA A 79 23.45 -0.61 2.44
C ALA A 79 22.07 -0.65 3.16
N GLN A 80 21.70 -1.76 3.78
CA GLN A 80 20.48 -1.87 4.58
C GLN A 80 20.51 -0.94 5.81
N LEU A 81 21.67 -0.81 6.47
CA LEU A 81 21.82 0.11 7.60
C LEU A 81 21.65 1.57 7.16
N ILE A 82 22.28 1.95 6.06
CA ILE A 82 22.12 3.30 5.47
C ILE A 82 20.64 3.55 5.12
N TYR A 83 19.96 2.56 4.54
CA TYR A 83 18.53 2.66 4.24
C TYR A 83 17.71 2.90 5.53
N LEU A 84 17.94 2.13 6.59
CA LEU A 84 17.29 2.30 7.89
C LEU A 84 17.51 3.70 8.48
N VAL A 85 18.75 4.18 8.45
CA VAL A 85 19.08 5.52 8.95
C VAL A 85 18.33 6.59 8.14
N ASN A 86 18.40 6.51 6.80
CA ASN A 86 17.73 7.46 5.93
C ASN A 86 16.19 7.42 6.10
N SER A 87 15.60 6.23 6.23
CA SER A 87 14.16 6.11 6.47
C SER A 87 13.73 6.73 7.81
N SER A 88 14.59 6.68 8.83
CA SER A 88 14.31 7.34 10.11
C SER A 88 14.30 8.88 10.02
N LEU A 89 14.97 9.45 9.01
CA LEU A 89 15.03 10.89 8.76
C LEU A 89 13.80 11.40 7.98
N SER A 90 13.04 10.51 7.31
CA SER A 90 11.87 10.89 6.53
C SER A 90 10.80 11.61 7.36
N GLY A 91 10.63 11.21 8.62
CA GLY A 91 9.74 11.88 9.55
C GLY A 91 10.15 13.34 9.87
N GLN A 92 11.44 13.67 9.80
CA GLN A 92 11.90 15.05 9.97
C GLN A 92 11.59 15.90 8.73
N ALA A 93 11.82 15.35 7.52
CA ALA A 93 11.49 16.00 6.28
C ALA A 93 9.97 16.30 6.18
N LEU A 94 9.13 15.32 6.57
CA LEU A 94 7.68 15.53 6.60
C LEU A 94 7.30 16.66 7.58
N ARG A 95 7.89 16.69 8.78
CA ARG A 95 7.64 17.77 9.75
C ARG A 95 8.01 19.13 9.20
N GLN A 96 9.16 19.27 8.54
CA GLN A 96 9.56 20.53 7.93
C GLN A 96 8.54 21.03 6.91
N VAL A 97 7.98 20.12 6.10
CA VAL A 97 6.92 20.45 5.13
C VAL A 97 5.64 20.90 5.87
N LEU A 98 5.21 20.17 6.90
CA LEU A 98 4.03 20.52 7.68
C LEU A 98 4.20 21.87 8.38
N ASP A 99 5.38 22.13 8.95
CA ASP A 99 5.69 23.43 9.58
C ASP A 99 5.68 24.58 8.59
N SER A 100 6.18 24.37 7.37
CA SER A 100 6.20 25.39 6.32
C SER A 100 4.80 25.75 5.79
N HIS A 101 3.79 24.90 6.03
CA HIS A 101 2.41 25.13 5.59
C HIS A 101 1.46 25.45 6.76
N GLU A 102 1.99 25.77 7.94
CA GLU A 102 1.22 26.10 9.16
C GLU A 102 0.18 25.03 9.55
N ILE A 103 0.43 23.76 9.17
CA ILE A 103 -0.45 22.65 9.52
C ILE A 103 -0.28 22.35 11.01
N PRO A 104 -1.39 22.23 11.80
CA PRO A 104 -1.32 21.97 13.22
C PRO A 104 -0.46 20.74 13.53
N GLN A 105 0.52 20.91 14.40
CA GLN A 105 1.43 19.83 14.78
C GLN A 105 0.73 18.82 15.66
N ILE A 106 1.17 17.57 15.54
CA ILE A 106 0.78 16.49 16.45
C ILE A 106 1.19 16.87 17.87
N SER A 107 0.30 16.75 18.82
CA SER A 107 0.57 17.10 20.19
C SER A 107 1.77 16.29 20.75
N PRO A 108 2.61 16.87 21.64
CA PRO A 108 3.70 16.14 22.28
C PRO A 108 3.24 14.86 22.98
N SER A 109 2.03 14.84 23.53
CA SER A 109 1.41 13.65 24.15
C SER A 109 1.23 12.51 23.15
N ASP A 110 0.81 12.82 21.92
CA ASP A 110 0.60 11.81 20.87
C ASP A 110 1.92 11.23 20.38
N VAL A 111 2.98 12.05 20.30
CA VAL A 111 4.33 11.58 19.96
C VAL A 111 4.86 10.61 21.02
N VAL A 112 4.66 10.89 22.31
CA VAL A 112 5.04 9.99 23.41
C VAL A 112 4.26 8.68 23.34
N GLN A 113 2.96 8.75 23.05
CA GLN A 113 2.12 7.57 22.94
C GLN A 113 2.50 6.70 21.74
N GLN A 114 2.87 7.32 20.60
CA GLN A 114 3.41 6.61 19.44
C GLN A 114 4.71 5.86 19.76
N ARG A 115 5.65 6.49 20.48
CA ARG A 115 6.90 5.83 20.90
C ARG A 115 6.66 4.61 21.78
N LYS A 116 5.69 4.68 22.71
CA LYS A 116 5.31 3.54 23.56
C LYS A 116 4.73 2.36 22.75
N ARG A 117 4.10 2.62 21.62
CA ARG A 117 3.51 1.60 20.73
C ARG A 117 4.51 1.01 19.73
N PHE A 118 5.64 1.68 19.50
CA PHE A 118 6.63 1.27 18.50
C PHE A 118 7.20 -0.12 18.77
N TRP A 119 7.81 -0.33 19.95
CA TRP A 119 8.46 -1.60 20.28
C TRP A 119 7.53 -2.81 20.32
N PRO A 120 6.32 -2.75 20.89
CA PRO A 120 5.36 -3.84 20.83
C PRO A 120 4.96 -4.20 19.39
N ARG A 121 4.92 -3.24 18.45
CA ARG A 121 4.65 -3.49 17.04
C ARG A 121 5.82 -4.14 16.33
N VAL A 122 7.03 -3.64 16.56
CA VAL A 122 8.26 -4.23 16.03
C VAL A 122 8.43 -5.67 16.49
N SER A 123 8.12 -6.00 17.75
CA SER A 123 8.22 -7.37 18.26
C SER A 123 7.16 -8.34 17.68
N LYS A 124 6.10 -7.81 17.05
CA LYS A 124 5.01 -8.60 16.46
C LYS A 124 4.66 -8.08 15.05
N PRO A 125 5.59 -8.15 14.09
CA PRO A 125 5.41 -7.51 12.78
C PRO A 125 4.23 -8.06 11.98
N PHE A 126 3.77 -9.27 12.29
CA PHE A 126 2.63 -9.92 11.64
C PHE A 126 1.31 -9.81 12.43
N ALA A 127 1.31 -9.13 13.57
CA ALA A 127 0.09 -8.87 14.33
C ALA A 127 -0.63 -7.64 13.77
N ILE A 128 -1.34 -7.84 12.68
CA ILE A 128 -1.93 -6.78 11.87
C ILE A 128 -3.24 -6.27 12.46
N GLN A 129 -4.01 -7.13 13.13
CA GLN A 129 -5.31 -6.77 13.68
C GLN A 129 -5.19 -6.33 15.15
N LEU A 130 -5.65 -5.11 15.43
CA LEU A 130 -5.70 -4.58 16.78
C LEU A 130 -6.97 -5.05 17.50
N LYS A 131 -6.86 -5.41 18.78
CA LYS A 131 -8.01 -5.92 19.58
C LYS A 131 -9.10 -4.88 19.78
N GLU A 132 -8.72 -3.62 19.79
CA GLU A 132 -9.60 -2.46 19.99
C GLU A 132 -10.39 -2.09 18.73
N VAL A 133 -9.99 -2.61 17.57
CA VAL A 133 -10.63 -2.33 16.28
C VAL A 133 -11.64 -3.42 15.96
N HIS A 134 -12.88 -3.01 15.68
CA HIS A 134 -13.90 -3.84 15.08
C HIS A 134 -13.81 -3.76 13.56
N CYS A 135 -14.03 -4.86 12.87
CA CYS A 135 -14.10 -4.91 11.42
C CYS A 135 -15.38 -5.62 10.99
N GLU A 136 -16.28 -4.88 10.36
CA GLU A 136 -17.42 -5.46 9.64
C GLU A 136 -16.98 -5.76 8.21
N LYS A 137 -17.17 -7.00 7.78
CA LYS A 137 -16.62 -7.50 6.52
C LYS A 137 -17.69 -7.73 5.47
N ASP A 138 -17.25 -7.60 4.21
CA ASP A 138 -18.00 -8.00 3.02
C ASP A 138 -19.39 -7.29 2.92
N VAL A 139 -19.48 -6.04 3.39
CA VAL A 139 -20.65 -5.19 3.19
C VAL A 139 -20.78 -4.87 1.71
N VAL A 140 -21.95 -5.13 1.13
CA VAL A 140 -22.22 -4.90 -0.30
C VAL A 140 -22.42 -3.41 -0.55
N TYR A 141 -21.64 -2.82 -1.44
CA TYR A 141 -21.80 -1.43 -1.85
C TYR A 141 -22.35 -1.25 -3.26
N GLY A 142 -22.39 -2.32 -4.05
CA GLY A 142 -22.95 -2.28 -5.39
C GLY A 142 -22.81 -3.61 -6.12
N THR A 143 -23.31 -3.62 -7.34
CA THR A 143 -23.14 -4.72 -8.31
C THR A 143 -22.81 -4.13 -9.66
N ALA A 144 -21.87 -4.73 -10.39
CA ALA A 144 -21.51 -4.29 -11.72
C ALA A 144 -21.10 -5.50 -12.58
N ASP A 145 -21.60 -5.60 -13.80
CA ASP A 145 -21.33 -6.71 -14.74
C ASP A 145 -21.54 -8.11 -14.14
N GLY A 146 -22.52 -8.25 -13.22
CA GLY A 146 -22.82 -9.50 -12.53
C GLY A 146 -21.93 -9.80 -11.32
N GLU A 147 -20.95 -8.95 -11.02
CA GLU A 147 -20.11 -9.08 -9.82
C GLU A 147 -20.66 -8.27 -8.64
N THR A 148 -20.58 -8.86 -7.45
CA THR A 148 -20.94 -8.18 -6.21
C THR A 148 -19.71 -7.44 -5.68
N LEU A 149 -19.85 -6.12 -5.53
CA LEU A 149 -18.80 -5.24 -5.02
C LEU A 149 -18.93 -5.09 -3.50
N THR A 150 -17.86 -5.36 -2.77
CA THR A 150 -17.88 -5.40 -1.31
C THR A 150 -16.81 -4.52 -0.67
N LEU A 151 -17.09 -4.05 0.53
CA LEU A 151 -16.18 -3.27 1.36
C LEU A 151 -16.10 -3.83 2.79
N ASP A 152 -15.03 -3.49 3.50
CA ASP A 152 -14.85 -3.78 4.91
C ASP A 152 -14.77 -2.46 5.69
N ILE A 153 -15.42 -2.38 6.85
CA ILE A 153 -15.48 -1.18 7.69
C ILE A 153 -14.74 -1.44 8.98
N TYR A 154 -13.76 -0.59 9.30
CA TYR A 154 -12.94 -0.66 10.49
C TYR A 154 -13.25 0.52 11.41
N GLN A 155 -13.51 0.24 12.68
CA GLN A 155 -13.93 1.21 13.69
C GLN A 155 -13.32 0.92 15.05
N ASN A 156 -13.11 1.95 15.87
CA ASN A 156 -12.78 1.75 17.27
C ASN A 156 -14.02 1.28 18.04
N LYS A 157 -13.91 0.16 18.74
CA LYS A 157 -15.00 -0.40 19.56
C LYS A 157 -15.52 0.59 20.61
N ALA A 158 -14.65 1.44 21.15
CA ALA A 158 -15.03 2.43 22.15
C ALA A 158 -15.92 3.57 21.60
N GLN A 159 -15.86 3.81 20.28
CA GLN A 159 -16.61 4.91 19.64
C GLN A 159 -17.99 4.50 19.11
N GLN A 160 -18.36 3.23 19.15
CA GLN A 160 -19.65 2.76 18.67
C GLN A 160 -20.85 3.42 19.39
N ASN A 161 -20.62 4.07 20.53
CA ASN A 161 -21.64 4.76 21.33
C ASN A 161 -21.46 6.30 21.33
N ASP A 162 -20.50 6.84 20.57
CA ASP A 162 -20.29 8.28 20.47
C ASP A 162 -21.22 8.88 19.41
N GLN A 163 -21.89 10.00 19.76
CA GLN A 163 -22.76 10.72 18.84
C GLN A 163 -21.99 11.67 17.89
N SER A 164 -20.70 11.86 18.11
CA SER A 164 -19.86 12.66 17.22
C SER A 164 -19.48 11.86 15.98
N LEU A 165 -19.68 12.44 14.78
CA LEU A 165 -19.27 11.84 13.53
C LEU A 165 -17.76 11.92 13.38
N ALA A 166 -17.15 10.82 12.96
CA ALA A 166 -15.72 10.65 12.79
C ALA A 166 -15.29 10.85 11.32
N PRO A 167 -14.11 11.41 11.04
CA PRO A 167 -13.60 11.49 9.68
C PRO A 167 -13.47 10.11 9.05
N VAL A 168 -13.64 10.05 7.71
CA VAL A 168 -13.67 8.80 6.95
C VAL A 168 -12.42 8.65 6.10
N LEU A 169 -11.80 7.47 6.16
CA LEU A 169 -10.71 7.04 5.28
C LEU A 169 -11.21 5.98 4.31
N LEU A 170 -11.28 6.30 3.02
CA LEU A 170 -11.52 5.32 1.96
C LEU A 170 -10.18 4.78 1.45
N TYR A 171 -9.89 3.52 1.75
CA TYR A 171 -8.67 2.84 1.30
C TYR A 171 -8.94 2.00 0.05
N ILE A 172 -8.08 2.16 -0.94
CA ILE A 172 -8.12 1.49 -2.24
C ILE A 172 -6.84 0.65 -2.37
N HIS A 173 -6.97 -0.68 -2.47
CA HIS A 173 -5.80 -1.56 -2.52
C HIS A 173 -5.02 -1.42 -3.83
N GLY A 174 -3.72 -1.70 -3.78
CA GLY A 174 -2.83 -1.77 -4.94
C GLY A 174 -2.90 -3.10 -5.68
N GLY A 175 -1.88 -3.37 -6.50
CA GLY A 175 -1.75 -4.64 -7.22
C GLY A 175 -1.83 -4.51 -8.75
N GLY A 176 -1.53 -3.33 -9.30
CA GLY A 176 -1.45 -3.10 -10.75
C GLY A 176 -2.80 -3.20 -11.48
N LEU A 177 -3.92 -3.09 -10.76
CA LEU A 177 -5.29 -3.30 -11.27
C LEU A 177 -5.56 -4.73 -11.76
N LEU A 178 -4.73 -5.71 -11.36
CA LEU A 178 -4.76 -7.09 -11.82
C LEU A 178 -5.44 -8.02 -10.83
N GLU A 179 -6.14 -9.05 -11.32
CA GLU A 179 -6.89 -10.04 -10.52
C GLU A 179 -6.06 -10.76 -9.46
N TYR A 180 -4.75 -10.88 -9.68
CA TYR A 180 -3.82 -11.52 -8.76
C TYR A 180 -2.97 -10.53 -7.96
N GLY A 181 -3.25 -9.23 -8.11
CA GLY A 181 -2.39 -8.17 -7.58
C GLY A 181 -2.66 -7.78 -6.14
N GLY A 182 -3.89 -7.93 -5.66
CA GLY A 182 -4.26 -7.53 -4.31
C GLY A 182 -5.75 -7.58 -4.03
N THR A 183 -6.09 -7.44 -2.76
CA THR A 183 -7.49 -7.37 -2.29
C THR A 183 -7.59 -6.52 -1.02
N LYS A 184 -8.79 -6.06 -0.69
CA LYS A 184 -9.08 -5.38 0.59
C LYS A 184 -8.68 -6.19 1.83
N LYS A 185 -8.54 -7.51 1.72
CA LYS A 185 -8.20 -8.41 2.84
C LYS A 185 -6.70 -8.47 3.14
N GLY A 186 -5.85 -8.13 2.17
CA GLY A 186 -4.39 -8.32 2.26
C GLY A 186 -3.57 -7.04 2.37
N GLN A 187 -4.15 -5.88 2.08
CA GLN A 187 -3.39 -4.63 1.98
C GLN A 187 -3.96 -3.53 2.87
N GLY A 188 -3.12 -2.55 3.23
CA GLY A 188 -3.50 -1.39 4.01
C GLY A 188 -3.88 -1.66 5.47
N LEU A 189 -3.88 -2.91 5.94
CA LEU A 189 -4.37 -3.28 7.26
C LEU A 189 -3.68 -2.54 8.41
N PRO A 190 -2.35 -2.30 8.41
CA PRO A 190 -1.71 -1.49 9.45
C PRO A 190 -2.22 -0.05 9.47
N LEU A 191 -2.41 0.56 8.31
CA LEU A 191 -2.94 1.92 8.17
C LEU A 191 -4.39 1.99 8.67
N LEU A 192 -5.25 1.10 8.18
CA LEU A 192 -6.66 1.02 8.55
C LEU A 192 -6.84 0.85 10.08
N ASN A 193 -6.08 -0.07 10.68
CA ASN A 193 -6.13 -0.28 12.12
C ASN A 193 -5.62 0.92 12.92
N GLU A 194 -4.56 1.60 12.47
CA GLU A 194 -4.03 2.77 13.13
C GLU A 194 -5.00 3.95 13.10
N PHE A 195 -5.60 4.23 11.94
CA PHE A 195 -6.58 5.29 11.80
C PHE A 195 -7.86 4.97 12.58
N ALA A 196 -8.38 3.74 12.49
CA ALA A 196 -9.53 3.33 13.27
C ALA A 196 -9.28 3.43 14.78
N GLN A 197 -8.10 3.03 15.27
CA GLN A 197 -7.73 3.19 16.68
C GLN A 197 -7.71 4.66 17.12
N ARG A 198 -7.41 5.59 16.21
CA ARG A 198 -7.42 7.04 16.43
C ARG A 198 -8.78 7.70 16.26
N GLY A 199 -9.80 6.91 16.05
CA GLY A 199 -11.15 7.40 15.98
C GLY A 199 -11.66 7.72 14.58
N TRP A 200 -10.99 7.26 13.54
CA TRP A 200 -11.51 7.35 12.18
C TRP A 200 -12.41 6.15 11.86
N VAL A 201 -13.37 6.34 10.97
CA VAL A 201 -14.07 5.24 10.31
C VAL A 201 -13.32 4.95 9.02
N CYS A 202 -12.75 3.74 8.91
CA CYS A 202 -11.96 3.36 7.74
C CYS A 202 -12.71 2.33 6.90
N VAL A 203 -12.75 2.56 5.59
CA VAL A 203 -13.43 1.69 4.61
C VAL A 203 -12.41 1.17 3.63
N SER A 204 -12.30 -0.14 3.48
CA SER A 204 -11.44 -0.79 2.47
C SER A 204 -12.31 -1.49 1.44
N ILE A 205 -12.10 -1.21 0.16
CA ILE A 205 -12.93 -1.71 -0.94
C ILE A 205 -12.22 -2.75 -1.78
N ASN A 206 -12.99 -3.70 -2.35
CA ASN A 206 -12.62 -4.36 -3.58
C ASN A 206 -13.24 -3.59 -4.75
N TYR A 207 -12.65 -3.70 -5.90
CA TYR A 207 -13.12 -3.15 -7.16
C TYR A 207 -12.81 -4.16 -8.27
N ARG A 208 -13.52 -4.09 -9.41
CA ARG A 208 -13.31 -4.99 -10.56
C ARG A 208 -11.89 -4.84 -11.09
N LEU A 209 -11.30 -5.95 -11.56
CA LEU A 209 -9.88 -6.05 -11.90
C LEU A 209 -9.68 -6.51 -13.36
N SER A 210 -8.51 -6.17 -13.90
CA SER A 210 -8.06 -6.61 -15.23
C SER A 210 -7.48 -8.03 -15.19
N PRO A 211 -7.55 -8.80 -16.27
CA PRO A 211 -7.97 -8.43 -17.63
C PRO A 211 -9.47 -8.53 -17.87
N THR A 212 -10.24 -9.15 -16.95
CA THR A 212 -11.70 -9.34 -17.13
C THR A 212 -12.39 -7.99 -17.27
N HIS A 213 -12.06 -7.03 -16.42
CA HIS A 213 -12.60 -5.67 -16.51
C HIS A 213 -11.49 -4.69 -16.87
N LYS A 214 -11.78 -3.86 -17.88
CA LYS A 214 -10.83 -2.87 -18.39
C LYS A 214 -11.11 -1.49 -17.80
N TRP A 215 -10.11 -0.62 -17.91
CA TRP A 215 -10.29 0.79 -17.62
C TRP A 215 -11.49 1.35 -18.41
N PRO A 216 -12.37 2.16 -17.82
CA PRO A 216 -12.28 2.78 -16.49
C PRO A 216 -13.08 2.08 -15.37
N ALA A 217 -13.46 0.80 -15.50
CA ALA A 217 -14.28 0.08 -14.51
C ALA A 217 -13.77 0.25 -13.06
N HIS A 218 -12.45 0.21 -12.86
CA HIS A 218 -11.81 0.35 -11.57
C HIS A 218 -12.17 1.67 -10.87
N LEU A 219 -12.10 2.80 -11.59
CA LEU A 219 -12.42 4.13 -11.04
C LEU A 219 -13.93 4.30 -10.84
N ILE A 220 -14.74 3.76 -11.73
CA ILE A 220 -16.21 3.78 -11.61
C ILE A 220 -16.63 3.06 -10.32
N ASP A 221 -16.03 1.90 -10.03
CA ASP A 221 -16.33 1.17 -8.80
C ASP A 221 -15.89 1.93 -7.54
N CYS A 222 -14.74 2.61 -7.59
CA CYS A 222 -14.31 3.50 -6.50
C CYS A 222 -15.32 4.63 -6.25
N LYS A 223 -15.87 5.24 -7.31
CA LYS A 223 -16.92 6.27 -7.19
C LYS A 223 -18.25 5.71 -6.71
N THR A 224 -18.60 4.49 -7.10
CA THR A 224 -19.76 3.78 -6.56
C THR A 224 -19.61 3.52 -5.06
N ALA A 225 -18.41 3.13 -4.62
CA ALA A 225 -18.11 2.98 -3.19
C ALA A 225 -18.20 4.32 -2.45
N LEU A 226 -17.70 5.42 -3.04
CA LEU A 226 -17.83 6.75 -2.46
C LEU A 226 -19.31 7.17 -2.29
N GLN A 227 -20.16 6.87 -3.28
CA GLN A 227 -21.59 7.11 -3.16
C GLN A 227 -22.20 6.34 -2.00
N TRP A 228 -21.88 5.04 -1.91
CA TRP A 228 -22.35 4.22 -0.80
C TRP A 228 -21.92 4.79 0.57
N ILE A 229 -20.66 5.22 0.67
CA ILE A 229 -20.12 5.86 1.87
C ILE A 229 -20.93 7.12 2.21
N LYS A 230 -21.12 8.02 1.26
CA LYS A 230 -21.89 9.26 1.48
C LYS A 230 -23.33 9.01 1.93
N GLN A 231 -23.92 7.91 1.53
CA GLN A 231 -25.31 7.57 1.89
C GLN A 231 -25.44 6.79 3.20
N ASN A 232 -24.42 6.01 3.59
CA ASN A 232 -24.59 4.99 4.64
C ASN A 232 -23.62 5.16 5.82
N ILE A 233 -22.47 5.85 5.64
CA ILE A 233 -21.39 5.82 6.62
C ILE A 233 -21.75 6.49 7.95
N SER A 234 -22.73 7.38 7.96
CA SER A 234 -23.23 7.99 9.21
C SER A 234 -23.86 6.96 10.15
N GLY A 235 -24.47 5.88 9.61
CA GLY A 235 -24.92 4.74 10.39
C GLY A 235 -23.80 3.98 11.09
N TYR A 236 -22.58 4.17 10.66
CA TYR A 236 -21.33 3.65 11.23
C TYR A 236 -20.55 4.72 12.01
N GLY A 237 -21.16 5.88 12.30
CA GLY A 237 -20.52 6.98 13.02
C GLY A 237 -19.49 7.76 12.18
N GLY A 238 -19.47 7.58 10.86
CA GLY A 238 -18.60 8.32 9.95
C GLY A 238 -19.22 9.61 9.42
N ASP A 239 -18.37 10.63 9.21
CA ASP A 239 -18.76 11.90 8.61
C ASP A 239 -18.72 11.80 7.09
N ALA A 240 -19.89 11.78 6.47
CA ALA A 240 -20.05 11.73 5.01
C ALA A 240 -19.50 12.99 4.30
N GLU A 241 -19.31 14.09 5.03
CA GLU A 241 -18.78 15.35 4.49
C GLU A 241 -17.25 15.45 4.64
N PHE A 242 -16.63 14.57 5.44
CA PHE A 242 -15.18 14.56 5.61
C PHE A 242 -14.58 13.19 5.22
N ILE A 243 -14.27 13.04 3.94
CA ILE A 243 -13.74 11.80 3.36
C ILE A 243 -12.38 12.08 2.72
N ILE A 244 -11.35 11.32 3.12
CA ILE A 244 -10.09 11.27 2.39
C ILE A 244 -9.91 9.89 1.78
N THR A 245 -9.24 9.82 0.63
CA THR A 245 -8.86 8.55 -0.01
C THR A 245 -7.39 8.24 0.28
N ALA A 246 -7.06 6.97 0.34
CA ALA A 246 -5.68 6.50 0.44
C ALA A 246 -5.51 5.21 -0.36
N GLY A 247 -4.30 4.95 -0.81
CA GLY A 247 -3.99 3.67 -1.48
C GLY A 247 -2.52 3.54 -1.83
N ASP A 248 -2.11 2.30 -2.08
CA ASP A 248 -0.74 1.98 -2.48
C ASP A 248 -0.67 1.69 -3.97
N SER A 249 0.42 2.06 -4.66
CA SER A 249 0.68 1.69 -6.05
C SER A 249 -0.53 2.05 -6.94
N ALA A 250 -1.17 1.08 -7.59
CA ALA A 250 -2.38 1.30 -8.39
C ALA A 250 -3.55 1.90 -7.58
N GLY A 251 -3.67 1.55 -6.28
CA GLY A 251 -4.65 2.16 -5.38
C GLY A 251 -4.35 3.63 -5.09
N GLY A 252 -3.06 4.00 -4.97
CA GLY A 252 -2.63 5.40 -4.88
C GLY A 252 -2.98 6.19 -6.14
N GLN A 253 -2.78 5.59 -7.33
CA GLN A 253 -3.22 6.18 -8.59
C GLN A 253 -4.74 6.40 -8.62
N LEU A 254 -5.53 5.40 -8.21
CA LEU A 254 -6.98 5.54 -8.13
C LEU A 254 -7.40 6.61 -7.12
N SER A 255 -6.73 6.69 -5.95
CA SER A 255 -6.94 7.76 -4.95
C SER A 255 -6.72 9.15 -5.55
N ALA A 256 -5.63 9.35 -6.28
CA ALA A 256 -5.37 10.61 -6.97
C ALA A 256 -6.45 10.92 -8.02
N LEU A 257 -6.85 9.91 -8.81
CA LEU A 257 -7.88 10.08 -9.83
C LEU A 257 -9.25 10.38 -9.21
N MET A 258 -9.59 9.83 -8.04
CA MET A 258 -10.82 10.18 -7.30
C MET A 258 -10.89 11.69 -7.03
N ALA A 259 -9.77 12.31 -6.61
CA ALA A 259 -9.70 13.75 -6.37
C ALA A 259 -9.73 14.57 -7.68
N LEU A 260 -8.95 14.16 -8.69
CA LEU A 260 -8.76 14.91 -9.94
C LEU A 260 -9.97 14.84 -10.88
N THR A 261 -10.81 13.81 -10.73
CA THR A 261 -12.01 13.60 -11.56
C THR A 261 -13.31 13.83 -10.79
N ALA A 262 -13.28 14.67 -9.76
CA ALA A 262 -14.47 14.99 -8.99
C ALA A 262 -15.56 15.54 -9.92
N ASN A 263 -16.78 14.99 -9.80
CA ASN A 263 -17.97 15.34 -10.58
C ASN A 263 -17.83 15.15 -12.11
N ASP A 264 -16.84 14.38 -12.56
CA ASP A 264 -16.71 14.04 -13.98
C ASP A 264 -17.68 12.91 -14.33
N SER A 265 -18.69 13.23 -15.15
CA SER A 265 -19.75 12.32 -15.58
C SER A 265 -19.24 11.09 -16.34
N GLN A 266 -18.07 11.15 -16.95
CA GLN A 266 -17.43 10.03 -17.64
C GLN A 266 -17.15 8.87 -16.66
N PHE A 267 -16.79 9.18 -15.40
CA PHE A 267 -16.42 8.19 -14.40
C PHE A 267 -17.48 7.95 -13.32
N GLN A 268 -18.63 8.60 -13.43
CA GLN A 268 -19.76 8.41 -12.50
C GLN A 268 -21.12 8.32 -13.22
N SER A 269 -21.11 7.74 -14.41
CA SER A 269 -22.32 7.61 -15.24
C SER A 269 -23.47 6.86 -14.56
N GLN A 270 -23.16 5.94 -13.62
CA GLN A 270 -24.16 5.23 -12.82
C GLN A 270 -24.77 6.12 -11.71
N HIS A 271 -24.12 7.22 -11.37
CA HIS A 271 -24.47 8.11 -10.27
C HIS A 271 -24.27 9.57 -10.67
N PRO A 272 -25.03 10.08 -11.66
CA PRO A 272 -24.80 11.40 -12.27
C PRO A 272 -24.95 12.54 -11.26
N ASP A 273 -25.79 12.36 -10.23
CA ASP A 273 -26.06 13.37 -9.22
C ASP A 273 -25.11 13.29 -8.01
N LEU A 274 -24.15 12.35 -8.02
CA LEU A 274 -23.16 12.22 -6.95
C LEU A 274 -22.23 13.43 -6.93
N ASP A 275 -22.19 14.15 -5.81
CA ASP A 275 -21.04 15.01 -5.51
C ASP A 275 -19.86 14.15 -5.08
N SER A 276 -18.97 13.85 -6.02
CA SER A 276 -17.82 12.97 -5.80
C SER A 276 -16.57 13.71 -5.30
N ARG A 277 -16.71 14.94 -4.80
CA ARG A 277 -15.60 15.67 -4.13
C ARG A 277 -15.22 14.98 -2.82
N ILE A 278 -13.93 14.99 -2.54
CA ILE A 278 -13.29 14.47 -1.33
C ILE A 278 -12.36 15.55 -0.76
N GLN A 279 -12.03 15.46 0.54
CA GLN A 279 -11.22 16.47 1.22
C GLN A 279 -9.73 16.29 1.00
N GLY A 280 -9.29 15.09 0.59
CA GLY A 280 -7.88 14.82 0.30
C GLY A 280 -7.63 13.44 -0.26
N ALA A 281 -6.44 13.26 -0.83
CA ALA A 281 -5.94 11.98 -1.31
C ALA A 281 -4.50 11.76 -0.83
N LEU A 282 -4.23 10.57 -0.29
CA LEU A 282 -2.90 10.08 0.10
C LEU A 282 -2.46 9.03 -0.93
N CYS A 283 -1.44 9.36 -1.75
CA CYS A 283 -0.98 8.53 -2.87
C CYS A 283 0.40 7.95 -2.61
#